data_2ddae8973e4bed4aec0e644f3f7c80bc
#
_entry.id   2ddae8973e4bed4aec0e644f3f7c80bc
#
_cell.length_a   1.000
_cell.length_b   1.000
_cell.length_c   1.000
_cell.angle_alpha   90.00
_cell.angle_beta   90.00
_cell.angle_gamma   90.00
#
_symmetry.space_group_name_H-M   'P 1'
#
loop_
_entity.id
_entity.type
_entity.pdbx_description
1 polymer ?
#
loop_
_entity_poly.entity_id
_entity_poly.type
_entity_poly.pdbx_seq_one_letter_code
_entity_poly.pdbx_strand_id
1 'polypeptide(L)'
;MEFDKKGILARARAAAQETTVTDEAQRAYMLKVYNYMATGILLTGIIALITFKMSVVTDASGSIVALTQMGNAIYLSGLKWLVMLAPLGIVFYMSFGINKMSASKAQTTFWVFAALMGLSLSSILLVYTGMSVTRVFFITSATFGAMSIYCLLYTSDAADE
;
A
#
# COMPACT_ATOMS: atom_id res chain seq x y z
N MET A 1 -1.88 7.16 57.35
CA MET A 1 -1.26 6.24 56.36
C MET A 1 -2.23 5.66 55.33
N GLU A 2 -3.54 5.62 55.57
CA GLU A 2 -4.53 5.04 54.66
C GLU A 2 -5.00 5.99 53.54
N PHE A 3 -4.97 7.32 53.80
CA PHE A 3 -5.31 8.32 52.81
C PHE A 3 -4.34 8.43 51.63
N ASP A 4 -3.06 8.13 51.88
CA ASP A 4 -2.01 8.20 50.84
C ASP A 4 -2.09 7.02 49.84
N LYS A 5 -2.44 5.81 50.34
CA LYS A 5 -2.62 4.64 49.48
C LYS A 5 -3.79 4.78 48.50
N LYS A 6 -4.89 5.38 48.89
CA LYS A 6 -6.05 5.61 47.99
C LYS A 6 -5.71 6.62 46.89
N GLY A 7 -4.93 7.65 47.21
CA GLY A 7 -4.46 8.63 46.24
C GLY A 7 -3.48 8.04 45.20
N ILE A 8 -2.56 7.18 45.67
CA ILE A 8 -1.61 6.48 44.82
C ILE A 8 -2.33 5.49 43.89
N LEU A 9 -3.28 4.70 44.42
CA LEU A 9 -4.07 3.76 43.63
C LEU A 9 -4.97 4.46 42.61
N ALA A 10 -5.56 5.61 42.96
CA ALA A 10 -6.35 6.40 42.02
C ALA A 10 -5.50 6.95 40.87
N ARG A 11 -4.30 7.45 41.16
CA ARG A 11 -3.35 7.92 40.14
C ARG A 11 -2.84 6.78 39.26
N ALA A 12 -2.51 5.62 39.84
CA ALA A 12 -2.10 4.43 39.10
C ALA A 12 -3.19 3.91 38.16
N ARG A 13 -4.45 3.92 38.62
CA ARG A 13 -5.61 3.55 37.78
C ARG A 13 -5.85 4.56 36.65
N ALA A 14 -5.75 5.85 36.93
CA ALA A 14 -5.88 6.89 35.92
C ALA A 14 -4.79 6.78 34.86
N ALA A 15 -3.53 6.55 35.26
CA ALA A 15 -2.41 6.36 34.35
C ALA A 15 -2.58 5.09 33.50
N ALA A 16 -3.00 3.98 34.10
CA ALA A 16 -3.27 2.74 33.38
C ALA A 16 -4.43 2.90 32.37
N GLN A 17 -5.45 3.64 32.74
CA GLN A 17 -6.60 3.90 31.85
C GLN A 17 -6.24 4.85 30.71
N GLU A 18 -5.35 5.79 30.93
CA GLU A 18 -4.84 6.71 29.90
C GLU A 18 -3.95 5.95 28.90
N THR A 19 -3.14 4.99 29.38
CA THR A 19 -2.30 4.13 28.52
C THR A 19 -3.15 3.21 27.64
N THR A 20 -4.18 2.55 28.19
CA THR A 20 -5.05 1.67 27.40
C THR A 20 -5.84 2.42 26.33
N VAL A 21 -6.34 3.61 26.61
CA VAL A 21 -7.06 4.46 25.64
C VAL A 21 -6.10 4.90 24.51
N THR A 22 -4.85 5.21 24.85
CA THR A 22 -3.84 5.59 23.87
C THR A 22 -3.48 4.41 22.97
N ASP A 23 -3.33 3.21 23.52
CA ASP A 23 -3.01 1.99 22.78
C ASP A 23 -4.14 1.57 21.82
N GLU A 24 -5.39 1.65 22.26
CA GLU A 24 -6.56 1.39 21.41
C GLU A 24 -6.66 2.40 20.25
N ALA A 25 -6.40 3.67 20.52
CA ALA A 25 -6.40 4.71 19.50
C ALA A 25 -5.26 4.51 18.48
N GLN A 26 -4.07 4.14 18.94
CA GLN A 26 -2.93 3.82 18.08
C GLN A 26 -3.21 2.58 17.23
N ARG A 27 -3.78 1.53 17.81
CA ARG A 27 -4.17 0.31 17.09
C ARG A 27 -5.20 0.60 16.01
N ALA A 28 -6.24 1.37 16.32
CA ALA A 28 -7.26 1.77 15.36
C ALA A 28 -6.66 2.60 14.21
N TYR A 29 -5.71 3.48 14.51
CA TYR A 29 -5.01 4.28 13.52
C TYR A 29 -4.13 3.40 12.61
N MET A 30 -3.35 2.49 13.17
CA MET A 30 -2.49 1.55 12.43
C MET A 30 -3.32 0.65 11.51
N LEU A 31 -4.44 0.12 11.98
CA LEU A 31 -5.36 -0.67 11.15
C LEU A 31 -5.91 0.14 9.98
N LYS A 32 -6.24 1.41 10.21
CA LYS A 32 -6.73 2.31 9.17
C LYS A 32 -5.67 2.57 8.09
N VAL A 33 -4.44 2.87 8.50
CA VAL A 33 -3.30 3.08 7.59
C VAL A 33 -3.01 1.81 6.79
N TYR A 34 -3.02 0.65 7.46
CA TYR A 34 -2.82 -0.64 6.82
C TYR A 34 -3.88 -0.95 5.76
N ASN A 35 -5.15 -0.69 6.05
CA ASN A 35 -6.23 -0.86 5.08
C ASN A 35 -6.06 0.05 3.86
N TYR A 36 -5.66 1.30 4.04
CA TYR A 36 -5.35 2.19 2.91
C TYR A 36 -4.19 1.65 2.07
N MET A 37 -3.15 1.15 2.71
CA MET A 37 -2.00 0.58 2.02
C MET A 37 -2.38 -0.68 1.24
N ALA A 38 -3.14 -1.58 1.84
CA ALA A 38 -3.62 -2.80 1.20
C ALA A 38 -4.53 -2.50 -0.01
N THR A 39 -5.45 -1.55 0.12
CA THR A 39 -6.32 -1.13 -0.99
C THR A 39 -5.53 -0.43 -2.09
N GLY A 40 -4.50 0.35 -1.76
CA GLY A 40 -3.60 0.97 -2.73
C GLY A 40 -2.83 -0.06 -3.57
N ILE A 41 -2.26 -1.08 -2.92
CA ILE A 41 -1.57 -2.19 -3.59
C ILE A 41 -2.53 -2.97 -4.49
N LEU A 42 -3.73 -3.24 -4.02
CA LEU A 42 -4.76 -3.94 -4.80
C LEU A 42 -5.14 -3.14 -6.05
N LEU A 43 -5.36 -1.84 -5.92
CA LEU A 43 -5.63 -0.95 -7.06
C LEU A 43 -4.47 -0.95 -8.06
N THR A 44 -3.24 -0.84 -7.58
CA THR A 44 -2.02 -0.90 -8.41
C THR A 44 -1.97 -2.20 -9.22
N GLY A 45 -2.24 -3.34 -8.58
CA GLY A 45 -2.26 -4.64 -9.23
C GLY A 45 -3.37 -4.77 -10.30
N ILE A 46 -4.58 -4.31 -9.99
CA ILE A 46 -5.71 -4.32 -10.93
C ILE A 46 -5.38 -3.48 -12.16
N ILE A 47 -4.89 -2.26 -11.97
CA ILE A 47 -4.54 -1.36 -13.08
C ILE A 47 -3.41 -1.94 -13.92
N ALA A 48 -2.37 -2.53 -13.28
CA ALA A 48 -1.29 -3.19 -14.01
C ALA A 48 -1.79 -4.32 -14.90
N LEU A 49 -2.68 -5.18 -14.39
CA LEU A 49 -3.27 -6.29 -15.14
C LEU A 49 -4.18 -5.82 -16.27
N ILE A 50 -5.02 -4.82 -16.03
CA ILE A 50 -5.92 -4.26 -17.06
C ILE A 50 -5.08 -3.64 -18.17
N THR A 51 -4.11 -2.79 -17.82
CA THR A 51 -3.23 -2.14 -18.79
C THR A 51 -2.45 -3.17 -19.61
N PHE A 52 -1.91 -4.21 -18.96
CA PHE A 52 -1.23 -5.30 -19.64
C PHE A 52 -2.16 -6.00 -20.65
N LYS A 53 -3.35 -6.45 -20.22
CA LYS A 53 -4.31 -7.13 -21.11
C LYS A 53 -4.76 -6.28 -22.29
N MET A 54 -4.90 -4.97 -22.11
CA MET A 54 -5.26 -4.04 -23.19
C MET A 54 -4.10 -3.75 -24.14
N SER A 55 -2.87 -3.95 -23.67
CA SER A 55 -1.65 -3.59 -24.41
C SER A 55 -1.07 -4.74 -25.23
N VAL A 56 -1.47 -5.98 -24.96
CA VAL A 56 -0.94 -7.17 -25.64
C VAL A 56 -2.04 -7.95 -26.38
N VAL A 57 -1.67 -8.54 -27.51
CA VAL A 57 -2.45 -9.54 -28.20
C VAL A 57 -1.85 -10.91 -27.88
N THR A 58 -2.64 -11.77 -27.24
CA THR A 58 -2.20 -13.13 -26.90
C THR A 58 -2.86 -14.14 -27.83
N ASP A 59 -2.10 -15.17 -28.20
CA ASP A 59 -2.61 -16.32 -28.95
C ASP A 59 -3.37 -17.29 -28.05
N ALA A 60 -4.02 -18.29 -28.65
CA ALA A 60 -4.75 -19.35 -27.94
C ALA A 60 -3.88 -20.14 -26.95
N SER A 61 -2.54 -20.15 -27.13
CA SER A 61 -1.55 -20.71 -26.21
C SER A 61 -1.19 -19.80 -25.03
N GLY A 62 -1.71 -18.56 -24.96
CA GLY A 62 -1.38 -17.58 -23.95
C GLY A 62 -0.03 -16.85 -24.17
N SER A 63 0.61 -17.07 -25.33
CA SER A 63 1.84 -16.37 -25.69
C SER A 63 1.54 -14.98 -26.27
N ILE A 64 2.39 -14.00 -25.94
CA ILE A 64 2.27 -12.64 -26.48
C ILE A 64 2.77 -12.68 -27.93
N VAL A 65 1.87 -12.40 -28.87
CA VAL A 65 2.15 -12.43 -30.33
C VAL A 65 2.45 -11.01 -30.84
N ALA A 66 1.76 -10.02 -30.33
CA ALA A 66 1.93 -8.63 -30.75
C ALA A 66 1.52 -7.63 -29.66
N LEU A 67 1.99 -6.40 -29.80
CA LEU A 67 1.51 -5.27 -29.00
C LEU A 67 0.38 -4.58 -29.76
N THR A 68 -0.65 -4.18 -29.01
CA THR A 68 -1.70 -3.31 -29.56
C THR A 68 -1.14 -1.91 -29.85
N GLN A 69 -1.88 -1.09 -30.59
CA GLN A 69 -1.51 0.31 -30.81
C GLN A 69 -1.28 1.07 -29.49
N MET A 70 -2.08 0.76 -28.46
CA MET A 70 -1.93 1.29 -27.10
C MET A 70 -0.64 0.78 -26.45
N GLY A 71 -0.32 -0.50 -26.59
CA GLY A 71 0.92 -1.09 -26.10
C GLY A 71 2.16 -0.46 -26.75
N ASN A 72 2.14 -0.26 -28.05
CA ASN A 72 3.23 0.43 -28.76
C ASN A 72 3.42 1.86 -28.25
N ALA A 73 2.35 2.61 -28.00
CA ALA A 73 2.43 3.95 -27.46
C ALA A 73 3.02 4.00 -26.05
N ILE A 74 2.61 3.09 -25.18
CA ILE A 74 3.05 3.06 -23.76
C ILE A 74 4.47 2.52 -23.62
N TYR A 75 4.84 1.45 -24.37
CA TYR A 75 6.09 0.71 -24.12
C TYR A 75 7.22 1.02 -25.10
N LEU A 76 6.91 1.44 -26.33
CA LEU A 76 7.93 1.67 -27.36
C LEU A 76 8.12 3.14 -27.72
N SER A 77 7.16 4.02 -27.44
CA SER A 77 7.30 5.45 -27.71
C SER A 77 8.07 6.17 -26.60
N GLY A 78 8.42 7.44 -26.84
CA GLY A 78 8.99 8.31 -25.81
C GLY A 78 8.11 8.47 -24.57
N LEU A 79 6.81 8.13 -24.66
CA LEU A 79 5.85 8.14 -23.58
C LEU A 79 6.23 7.17 -22.43
N LYS A 80 6.97 6.09 -22.73
CA LYS A 80 7.45 5.15 -21.71
C LYS A 80 8.28 5.85 -20.63
N TRP A 81 9.12 6.80 -21.01
CA TRP A 81 9.93 7.57 -20.05
C TRP A 81 9.05 8.41 -19.14
N LEU A 82 8.00 9.01 -19.70
CA LEU A 82 7.05 9.79 -18.94
C LEU A 82 6.28 8.90 -17.96
N VAL A 83 5.81 7.71 -18.39
CA VAL A 83 5.10 6.76 -17.55
C VAL A 83 5.99 6.22 -16.42
N MET A 84 7.27 5.96 -16.70
CA MET A 84 8.23 5.49 -15.68
C MET A 84 8.58 6.58 -14.66
N LEU A 85 8.67 7.84 -15.07
CA LEU A 85 9.06 8.96 -14.21
C LEU A 85 7.87 9.62 -13.52
N ALA A 86 6.65 9.44 -14.01
CA ALA A 86 5.45 10.06 -13.44
C ALA A 86 5.21 9.73 -11.95
N PRO A 87 5.36 8.48 -11.47
CA PRO A 87 5.24 8.17 -10.05
C PRO A 87 6.25 8.94 -9.19
N LEU A 88 7.49 9.06 -9.68
CA LEU A 88 8.54 9.83 -9.00
C LEU A 88 8.16 11.31 -8.90
N GLY A 89 7.60 11.88 -9.95
CA GLY A 89 7.07 13.26 -9.95
C GLY A 89 6.00 13.48 -8.89
N ILE A 90 5.08 12.52 -8.70
CA ILE A 90 4.07 12.62 -7.63
C ILE A 90 4.69 12.52 -6.24
N VAL A 91 5.71 11.68 -6.05
CA VAL A 91 6.42 11.60 -4.76
C VAL A 91 7.06 12.96 -4.42
N PHE A 92 7.72 13.60 -5.37
CA PHE A 92 8.26 14.95 -5.17
C PHE A 92 7.16 15.96 -4.88
N TYR A 93 6.08 15.94 -5.64
CA TYR A 93 4.92 16.81 -5.42
C TYR A 93 4.35 16.66 -4.00
N MET A 94 4.17 15.42 -3.53
CA MET A 94 3.73 15.16 -2.15
C MET A 94 4.74 15.62 -1.12
N SER A 95 6.03 15.36 -1.35
CA SER A 95 7.09 15.70 -0.40
C SER A 95 7.16 17.21 -0.13
N PHE A 96 7.02 18.03 -1.17
CA PHE A 96 7.03 19.49 -1.01
C PHE A 96 5.69 20.06 -0.51
N GLY A 97 4.59 19.39 -0.77
CA GLY A 97 3.23 19.88 -0.52
C GLY A 97 2.55 19.36 0.73
N ILE A 98 3.08 18.30 1.37
CA ILE A 98 2.37 17.54 2.42
C ILE A 98 1.93 18.40 3.60
N ASN A 99 2.74 19.37 4.00
CA ASN A 99 2.45 20.27 5.13
C ASN A 99 1.31 21.27 4.83
N LYS A 100 0.96 21.47 3.56
CA LYS A 100 -0.08 22.39 3.09
C LYS A 100 -1.31 21.66 2.54
N MET A 101 -1.25 20.32 2.45
CA MET A 101 -2.35 19.51 1.91
C MET A 101 -3.37 19.16 2.97
N SER A 102 -4.65 19.26 2.64
CA SER A 102 -5.72 18.65 3.43
C SER A 102 -5.66 17.12 3.32
N ALA A 103 -6.16 16.40 4.33
CA ALA A 103 -6.21 14.94 4.35
C ALA A 103 -6.89 14.35 3.09
N SER A 104 -7.95 14.99 2.60
CA SER A 104 -8.66 14.59 1.38
C SER A 104 -7.78 14.70 0.13
N LYS A 105 -7.01 15.79 0.00
CA LYS A 105 -6.06 15.97 -1.13
C LYS A 105 -4.93 14.94 -1.08
N ALA A 106 -4.39 14.67 0.10
CA ALA A 106 -3.36 13.65 0.27
C ALA A 106 -3.88 12.27 -0.13
N GLN A 107 -5.10 11.92 0.26
CA GLN A 107 -5.75 10.67 -0.11
C GLN A 107 -5.97 10.55 -1.62
N THR A 108 -6.48 11.59 -2.28
CA THR A 108 -6.66 11.59 -3.74
C THR A 108 -5.32 11.44 -4.46
N THR A 109 -4.29 12.15 -4.02
CA THR A 109 -2.94 12.04 -4.60
C THR A 109 -2.36 10.63 -4.42
N PHE A 110 -2.64 9.98 -3.29
CA PHE A 110 -2.26 8.58 -3.05
C PHE A 110 -2.92 7.62 -4.07
N TRP A 111 -4.22 7.80 -4.37
CA TRP A 111 -4.92 6.99 -5.35
C TRP A 111 -4.36 7.20 -6.77
N VAL A 112 -4.07 8.44 -7.15
CA VAL A 112 -3.43 8.75 -8.44
C VAL A 112 -2.04 8.15 -8.53
N PHE A 113 -1.27 8.21 -7.44
CA PHE A 113 0.05 7.57 -7.35
C PHE A 113 -0.06 6.05 -7.53
N ALA A 114 -0.99 5.39 -6.84
CA ALA A 114 -1.22 3.94 -6.96
C ALA A 114 -1.61 3.55 -8.40
N ALA A 115 -2.41 4.35 -9.07
CA ALA A 115 -2.79 4.14 -10.47
C ALA A 115 -1.59 4.26 -11.42
N LEU A 116 -0.78 5.30 -11.28
CA LEU A 116 0.42 5.50 -12.09
C LEU A 116 1.49 4.42 -11.84
N MET A 117 1.63 3.97 -10.59
CA MET A 117 2.48 2.82 -10.28
C MET A 117 1.98 1.56 -10.98
N GLY A 118 0.67 1.30 -11.01
CA GLY A 118 0.09 0.19 -11.73
C GLY A 118 0.39 0.26 -13.24
N LEU A 119 0.25 1.43 -13.84
CA LEU A 119 0.58 1.66 -15.24
C LEU A 119 2.06 1.39 -15.54
N SER A 120 2.95 1.88 -14.67
CA SER A 120 4.40 1.67 -14.78
C SER A 120 4.78 0.20 -14.61
N LEU A 121 4.19 -0.50 -13.64
CA LEU A 121 4.44 -1.92 -13.36
C LEU A 121 3.89 -2.85 -14.45
N SER A 122 2.93 -2.40 -15.26
CA SER A 122 2.44 -3.19 -16.39
C SER A 122 3.54 -3.57 -17.39
N SER A 123 4.59 -2.74 -17.52
CA SER A 123 5.75 -3.02 -18.35
C SER A 123 6.57 -4.23 -17.86
N ILE A 124 6.56 -4.50 -16.56
CA ILE A 124 7.23 -5.66 -15.97
C ILE A 124 6.53 -6.97 -16.39
N LEU A 125 5.19 -6.94 -16.51
CA LEU A 125 4.40 -8.08 -16.96
C LEU A 125 4.70 -8.50 -18.41
N LEU A 126 5.26 -7.59 -19.22
CA LEU A 126 5.72 -7.90 -20.58
C LEU A 126 7.04 -8.70 -20.60
N VAL A 127 7.92 -8.41 -19.65
CA VAL A 127 9.29 -8.98 -19.61
C VAL A 127 9.30 -10.31 -18.86
N TYR A 128 8.51 -10.41 -17.80
CA TYR A 128 8.48 -11.59 -16.95
C TYR A 128 7.29 -12.49 -17.27
N THR A 129 7.53 -13.80 -17.23
CA THR A 129 6.45 -14.79 -17.42
C THR A 129 5.39 -14.66 -16.31
N GLY A 130 4.12 -14.86 -16.65
CA GLY A 130 3.02 -14.79 -15.70
C GLY A 130 3.21 -15.70 -14.46
N MET A 131 3.89 -16.86 -14.64
CA MET A 131 4.21 -17.79 -13.54
C MET A 131 5.16 -17.16 -12.51
N SER A 132 6.18 -16.43 -12.96
CA SER A 132 7.15 -15.76 -12.06
C SER A 132 6.50 -14.62 -11.29
N VAL A 133 5.68 -13.81 -11.95
CA VAL A 133 4.94 -12.71 -11.32
C VAL A 133 3.96 -13.24 -10.29
N THR A 134 3.23 -14.31 -10.61
CA THR A 134 2.30 -14.96 -9.69
C THR A 134 2.99 -15.48 -8.44
N ARG A 135 4.16 -16.14 -8.58
CA ARG A 135 4.95 -16.61 -7.42
C ARG A 135 5.35 -15.48 -6.50
N VAL A 136 5.92 -14.41 -7.06
CA VAL A 136 6.33 -13.24 -6.27
C VAL A 136 5.14 -12.61 -5.57
N PHE A 137 4.01 -12.49 -6.25
CA PHE A 137 2.76 -11.97 -5.68
C PHE A 137 2.30 -12.78 -4.48
N PHE A 138 2.25 -14.12 -4.58
CA PHE A 138 1.83 -14.98 -3.47
C PHE A 138 2.81 -14.92 -2.29
N ILE A 139 4.12 -14.94 -2.54
CA ILE A 139 5.14 -14.83 -1.50
C ILE A 139 5.01 -13.49 -0.78
N THR A 140 4.89 -12.39 -1.52
CA THR A 140 4.75 -11.05 -0.95
C THR A 140 3.45 -10.92 -0.15
N SER A 141 2.33 -11.44 -0.67
CA SER A 141 1.04 -11.43 0.02
C SER A 141 1.07 -12.23 1.31
N ALA A 142 1.70 -13.42 1.30
CA ALA A 142 1.88 -14.26 2.49
C ALA A 142 2.75 -13.57 3.55
N THR A 143 3.86 -12.97 3.14
CA THR A 143 4.75 -12.23 4.04
C THR A 143 4.03 -11.01 4.64
N PHE A 144 3.30 -10.26 3.82
CA PHE A 144 2.52 -9.11 4.27
C PHE A 144 1.41 -9.52 5.26
N GLY A 145 0.70 -10.62 4.96
CA GLY A 145 -0.30 -11.18 5.87
C GLY A 145 0.30 -11.68 7.18
N ALA A 146 1.42 -12.38 7.14
CA ALA A 146 2.12 -12.85 8.33
C ALA A 146 2.60 -11.69 9.22
N MET A 147 3.19 -10.64 8.63
CA MET A 147 3.61 -9.45 9.37
C MET A 147 2.42 -8.69 9.98
N SER A 148 1.28 -8.67 9.28
CA SER A 148 0.05 -8.08 9.80
C SER A 148 -0.46 -8.81 11.04
N ILE A 149 -0.53 -10.14 10.96
CA ILE A 149 -0.96 -10.99 12.09
C ILE A 149 0.02 -10.85 13.24
N TYR A 150 1.32 -10.90 12.97
CA TYR A 150 2.35 -10.71 13.99
C TYR A 150 2.21 -9.36 14.69
N CYS A 151 2.03 -8.27 13.95
CA CYS A 151 1.84 -6.94 14.51
C CYS A 151 0.58 -6.84 15.38
N LEU A 152 -0.51 -7.51 14.98
CA LEU A 152 -1.75 -7.54 15.75
C LEU A 152 -1.66 -8.37 17.04
N LEU A 153 -0.96 -9.51 17.00
CA LEU A 153 -0.79 -10.39 18.16
C LEU A 153 0.22 -9.81 19.15
N TYR A 154 1.36 -9.33 18.66
CA TYR A 154 2.43 -8.84 19.54
C TYR A 154 2.07 -7.55 20.27
N THR A 155 1.28 -6.66 19.66
CA THR A 155 0.76 -5.45 20.33
C THR A 155 -0.28 -5.79 21.40
N SER A 156 -0.97 -6.94 21.29
CA SER A 156 -1.91 -7.38 22.31
C SER A 156 -1.22 -7.94 23.55
N ASP A 157 -0.11 -8.69 23.38
CA ASP A 157 0.63 -9.29 24.49
C ASP A 157 1.46 -8.25 25.28
N ALA A 158 1.94 -7.20 24.61
CA ALA A 158 2.68 -6.12 25.26
C ALA A 158 1.80 -5.18 26.12
N ALA A 159 0.48 -5.25 25.96
CA ALA A 159 -0.47 -4.47 26.78
C ALA A 159 -0.92 -5.22 28.05
N ASP A 160 -0.61 -6.53 28.18
CA ASP A 160 -0.98 -7.37 29.31
C ASP A 160 0.17 -7.56 30.34
N GLU A 161 1.39 -7.07 30.08
CA GLU A 161 2.53 -7.01 31.01
C GLU A 161 2.69 -5.61 31.63
#